data_6af6c800b373897d0aba16c699884898
#
_entry.id   6af6c800b373897d0aba16c699884898
#
_cell.length_a   1.000
_cell.length_b   1.000
_cell.length_c   1.000
_cell.angle_alpha   90.00
_cell.angle_beta   90.00
_cell.angle_gamma   90.00
#
_symmetry.space_group_name_H-M   'P 1'
#
loop_
_entity.id
_entity.type
_entity.pdbx_description
1 polymer ?
#
loop_
_entity_poly.entity_id
_entity_poly.type
_entity_poly.pdbx_seq_one_letter_code
_entity_poly.pdbx_strand_id
1 'polypeptide(L)'
;MLATIFLTVFIDLLGVGIIIPVLAPLFLNPMSGILPVDYQSAILTRQLLLGLLISVYPMAQFFGAPILGAMSDRFGRKKILILSLVGTCIGYLFFGAGIAAASLITLFISRAIDGFTGGNISIALSAIADISDPKEKAKNFGLIGMAFGLGFILGPYIGGKLADPSVVGWFTHSTPFWFAAALTFLNIILVTFRFPETLKNRVQTRISALTGFRNIAKAFRMPNLRTMFLVVFFLTIGFNFFTQFFQVYLIEKFQFTTGNIGDLFAYIGLWIAFGQGVVTRIASKKFKPQQILSVSCVMLSASLLALLIPDKSWMLLIVLPFVAISNGLTQPNSTAMISNLSSKESQGEVLGINQSIQSLGMAIPPIIAGIISTIDRILPIFMASCFVFLAWVIFLAFYSNRKQEVFQ
;
A
#
# COMPACT_ATOMS: atom_id res chain seq x y z
N MET A 1 -13.61 21.09 -4.93
CA MET A 1 -13.35 19.91 -5.75
C MET A 1 -12.05 19.19 -5.36
N LEU A 2 -10.87 19.78 -5.43
CA LEU A 2 -9.61 19.14 -4.98
C LEU A 2 -9.67 18.65 -3.53
N ALA A 3 -10.25 19.44 -2.62
CA ALA A 3 -10.45 19.03 -1.23
C ALA A 3 -11.34 17.78 -1.09
N THR A 4 -12.37 17.64 -1.91
CA THR A 4 -13.24 16.45 -1.92
C THR A 4 -12.46 15.22 -2.39
N ILE A 5 -11.65 15.34 -3.46
CA ILE A 5 -10.80 14.24 -3.94
C ILE A 5 -9.77 13.85 -2.88
N PHE A 6 -9.12 14.86 -2.26
CA PHE A 6 -8.18 14.62 -1.17
C PHE A 6 -8.81 13.86 -0.01
N LEU A 7 -9.97 14.32 0.49
CA LEU A 7 -10.69 13.65 1.58
C LEU A 7 -11.11 12.23 1.20
N THR A 8 -11.57 12.02 -0.04
CA THR A 8 -11.93 10.69 -0.53
C THR A 8 -10.75 9.73 -0.47
N VAL A 9 -9.61 10.13 -1.03
CA VAL A 9 -8.39 9.30 -1.01
C VAL A 9 -7.85 9.13 0.39
N PHE A 10 -7.89 10.18 1.22
CA PHE A 10 -7.45 10.12 2.60
C PHE A 10 -8.27 9.12 3.43
N ILE A 11 -9.61 9.17 3.34
CA ILE A 11 -10.50 8.24 4.06
C ILE A 11 -10.27 6.80 3.61
N ASP A 12 -10.06 6.58 2.31
CA ASP A 12 -9.77 5.26 1.75
C ASP A 12 -8.45 4.70 2.29
N LEU A 13 -7.39 5.50 2.25
CA LEU A 13 -6.07 5.12 2.74
C LEU A 13 -6.02 4.96 4.27
N LEU A 14 -6.80 5.76 4.99
CA LEU A 14 -7.01 5.59 6.43
C LEU A 14 -7.65 4.23 6.71
N GLY A 15 -8.67 3.84 5.95
CA GLY A 15 -9.32 2.53 6.05
C GLY A 15 -8.35 1.37 5.80
N VAL A 16 -7.50 1.48 4.79
CA VAL A 16 -6.41 0.50 4.55
C VAL A 16 -5.45 0.43 5.73
N GLY A 17 -5.10 1.57 6.31
CA GLY A 17 -4.20 1.66 7.48
C GLY A 17 -4.78 1.05 8.75
N ILE A 18 -6.08 1.22 8.99
CA ILE A 18 -6.81 0.70 10.17
C ILE A 18 -6.65 -0.82 10.31
N ILE A 19 -6.55 -1.54 9.22
CA ILE A 19 -6.47 -3.01 9.20
C ILE A 19 -5.12 -3.51 9.73
N ILE A 20 -4.05 -2.76 9.50
CA ILE A 20 -2.68 -3.20 9.77
C ILE A 20 -2.49 -3.73 11.20
N PRO A 21 -2.81 -3.03 12.29
CA PRO A 21 -2.55 -3.49 13.64
C PRO A 21 -3.49 -4.60 14.11
N VAL A 22 -4.58 -4.88 13.38
CA VAL A 22 -5.65 -5.79 13.82
C VAL A 22 -5.42 -7.22 13.32
N LEU A 23 -4.90 -7.39 12.09
CA LEU A 23 -4.88 -8.70 11.44
C LEU A 23 -3.99 -9.73 12.15
N ALA A 24 -2.76 -9.37 12.50
CA ALA A 24 -1.86 -10.34 13.12
C ALA A 24 -2.31 -10.75 14.53
N PRO A 25 -2.69 -9.82 15.45
CA PRO A 25 -3.27 -10.22 16.72
C PRO A 25 -4.48 -11.13 16.58
N LEU A 26 -5.35 -10.86 15.59
CA LEU A 26 -6.56 -11.65 15.34
C LEU A 26 -6.24 -13.10 14.95
N PHE A 27 -5.22 -13.33 14.13
CA PHE A 27 -4.85 -14.67 13.65
C PHE A 27 -3.87 -15.39 14.58
N LEU A 28 -2.97 -14.68 15.24
CA LEU A 28 -1.96 -15.29 16.10
C LEU A 28 -2.50 -15.64 17.49
N ASN A 29 -3.52 -14.93 17.97
CA ASN A 29 -4.15 -15.25 19.26
C ASN A 29 -5.06 -16.48 19.13
N PRO A 30 -4.76 -17.61 19.83
CA PRO A 30 -5.60 -18.80 19.82
C PRO A 30 -7.02 -18.55 20.33
N MET A 31 -7.18 -17.58 21.22
CA MET A 31 -8.45 -17.26 21.88
C MET A 31 -9.36 -16.34 21.05
N SER A 32 -8.93 -15.93 19.86
CA SER A 32 -9.72 -15.04 19.00
C SER A 32 -10.98 -15.70 18.41
N GLY A 33 -11.06 -17.02 18.41
CA GLY A 33 -12.18 -17.80 17.86
C GLY A 33 -12.30 -17.78 16.33
N ILE A 34 -11.45 -17.01 15.61
CA ILE A 34 -11.52 -16.86 14.13
C ILE A 34 -11.13 -18.16 13.42
N LEU A 35 -10.20 -18.92 13.99
CA LEU A 35 -9.78 -20.19 13.40
C LEU A 35 -10.52 -21.35 14.03
N PRO A 36 -10.93 -22.35 13.25
CA PRO A 36 -11.47 -23.60 13.76
C PRO A 36 -10.53 -24.25 14.79
N VAL A 37 -11.09 -24.98 15.74
CA VAL A 37 -10.34 -25.61 16.85
C VAL A 37 -9.18 -26.47 16.34
N ASP A 38 -9.39 -27.19 15.24
CA ASP A 38 -8.38 -28.06 14.61
C ASP A 38 -7.14 -27.30 14.09
N TYR A 39 -7.29 -26.02 13.77
CA TYR A 39 -6.19 -25.15 13.27
C TYR A 39 -5.60 -24.24 14.35
N GLN A 40 -6.19 -24.21 15.54
CA GLN A 40 -5.74 -23.28 16.62
C GLN A 40 -4.34 -23.61 17.15
N SER A 41 -3.91 -24.86 17.11
CA SER A 41 -2.58 -25.29 17.55
C SER A 41 -1.48 -25.16 16.51
N ALA A 42 -1.82 -25.10 15.21
CA ALA A 42 -0.88 -25.11 14.11
C ALA A 42 -0.43 -23.69 13.71
N ILE A 43 0.75 -23.24 14.17
CA ILE A 43 1.35 -21.94 13.83
C ILE A 43 1.43 -21.74 12.31
N LEU A 44 1.88 -22.76 11.56
CA LEU A 44 1.96 -22.71 10.10
C LEU A 44 0.61 -22.31 9.47
N THR A 45 -0.47 -22.97 9.91
CA THR A 45 -1.81 -22.70 9.37
C THR A 45 -2.27 -21.27 9.67
N ARG A 46 -2.00 -20.73 10.85
CA ARG A 46 -2.36 -19.36 11.23
C ARG A 46 -1.61 -18.33 10.41
N GLN A 47 -0.31 -18.46 10.29
CA GLN A 47 0.53 -17.51 9.57
C GLN A 47 0.28 -17.59 8.05
N LEU A 48 0.04 -18.79 7.52
CA LEU A 48 -0.33 -18.98 6.12
C LEU A 48 -1.70 -18.35 5.80
N LEU A 49 -2.71 -18.59 6.64
CA LEU A 49 -4.04 -18.02 6.45
C LEU A 49 -4.03 -16.50 6.59
N LEU A 50 -3.23 -15.95 7.51
CA LEU A 50 -2.99 -14.52 7.61
C LEU A 50 -2.38 -13.98 6.30
N GLY A 51 -1.34 -14.60 5.80
CA GLY A 51 -0.68 -14.21 4.55
C GLY A 51 -1.61 -14.29 3.35
N LEU A 52 -2.41 -15.36 3.24
CA LEU A 52 -3.43 -15.50 2.20
C LEU A 52 -4.49 -14.41 2.29
N LEU A 53 -5.03 -14.14 3.49
CA LEU A 53 -6.05 -13.10 3.68
C LEU A 53 -5.52 -11.70 3.29
N ILE A 54 -4.29 -11.38 3.67
CA ILE A 54 -3.64 -10.12 3.28
C ILE A 54 -3.48 -10.04 1.76
N SER A 55 -3.11 -11.14 1.10
CA SER A 55 -2.85 -11.19 -0.34
C SER A 55 -4.10 -11.04 -1.20
N VAL A 56 -5.28 -11.45 -0.71
CA VAL A 56 -6.54 -11.37 -1.48
C VAL A 56 -6.83 -9.93 -1.91
N TYR A 57 -6.60 -8.94 -1.05
CA TYR A 57 -6.84 -7.54 -1.37
C TYR A 57 -6.03 -7.04 -2.58
N PRO A 58 -4.68 -7.08 -2.59
CA PRO A 58 -3.91 -6.63 -3.74
C PRO A 58 -4.08 -7.52 -4.97
N MET A 59 -4.40 -8.81 -4.82
CA MET A 59 -4.77 -9.67 -5.95
C MET A 59 -6.08 -9.21 -6.60
N ALA A 60 -7.11 -8.95 -5.81
CA ALA A 60 -8.37 -8.44 -6.32
C ALA A 60 -8.22 -7.05 -6.93
N GLN A 61 -7.40 -6.16 -6.32
CA GLN A 61 -7.08 -4.83 -6.83
C GLN A 61 -6.34 -4.88 -8.18
N PHE A 62 -5.47 -5.86 -8.39
CA PHE A 62 -4.78 -6.06 -9.66
C PHE A 62 -5.75 -6.21 -10.85
N PHE A 63 -6.90 -6.86 -10.62
CA PHE A 63 -7.96 -6.96 -11.61
C PHE A 63 -8.93 -5.77 -11.57
N GLY A 64 -9.30 -5.33 -10.38
CA GLY A 64 -10.30 -4.28 -10.16
C GLY A 64 -9.86 -2.90 -10.65
N ALA A 65 -8.63 -2.49 -10.36
CA ALA A 65 -8.16 -1.14 -10.68
C ALA A 65 -8.19 -0.80 -12.19
N PRO A 66 -7.70 -1.67 -13.12
CA PRO A 66 -7.82 -1.42 -14.56
C PRO A 66 -9.27 -1.44 -15.06
N ILE A 67 -10.11 -2.32 -14.49
CA ILE A 67 -11.53 -2.42 -14.86
C ILE A 67 -12.26 -1.15 -14.45
N LEU A 68 -12.13 -0.73 -13.20
CA LEU A 68 -12.76 0.48 -12.66
C LEU A 68 -12.25 1.74 -13.37
N GLY A 69 -10.94 1.79 -13.68
CA GLY A 69 -10.36 2.86 -14.49
C GLY A 69 -11.02 2.98 -15.84
N ALA A 70 -11.08 1.89 -16.62
CA ALA A 70 -11.74 1.86 -17.93
C ALA A 70 -13.24 2.15 -17.86
N MET A 71 -13.93 1.64 -16.82
CA MET A 71 -15.33 1.97 -16.57
C MET A 71 -15.51 3.47 -16.29
N SER A 72 -14.60 4.09 -15.56
CA SER A 72 -14.66 5.52 -15.25
C SER A 72 -14.47 6.40 -16.47
N ASP A 73 -13.64 5.97 -17.43
CA ASP A 73 -13.45 6.63 -18.73
C ASP A 73 -14.73 6.54 -19.61
N ARG A 74 -15.48 5.45 -19.47
CA ARG A 74 -16.67 5.20 -20.29
C ARG A 74 -17.95 5.76 -19.67
N PHE A 75 -18.14 5.60 -18.36
CA PHE A 75 -19.41 5.90 -17.68
C PHE A 75 -19.39 7.20 -16.85
N GLY A 76 -18.20 7.79 -16.67
CA GLY A 76 -17.97 8.99 -15.87
C GLY A 76 -17.25 8.68 -14.55
N ARG A 77 -16.41 9.64 -14.12
CA ARG A 77 -15.58 9.52 -12.91
C ARG A 77 -16.41 9.39 -11.65
N LYS A 78 -17.39 10.30 -11.48
CA LYS A 78 -18.25 10.37 -10.30
C LYS A 78 -19.00 9.06 -10.06
N LYS A 79 -19.65 8.55 -11.10
CA LYS A 79 -20.50 7.34 -10.99
C LYS A 79 -19.68 6.13 -10.55
N ILE A 80 -18.53 5.92 -11.16
CA ILE A 80 -17.68 4.76 -10.85
C ILE A 80 -16.96 4.92 -9.52
N LEU A 81 -16.59 6.15 -9.14
CA LEU A 81 -16.05 6.43 -7.82
C LEU A 81 -17.05 6.09 -6.71
N ILE A 82 -18.33 6.49 -6.85
CA ILE A 82 -19.38 6.13 -5.89
C ILE A 82 -19.57 4.60 -5.84
N LEU A 83 -19.63 3.92 -6.99
CA LEU A 83 -19.74 2.46 -7.05
C LEU A 83 -18.58 1.78 -6.31
N SER A 84 -17.37 2.25 -6.52
CA SER A 84 -16.16 1.78 -5.85
C SER A 84 -16.26 1.95 -4.33
N LEU A 85 -16.61 3.16 -3.85
CA LEU A 85 -16.78 3.45 -2.43
C LEU A 85 -17.89 2.61 -1.78
N VAL A 86 -19.00 2.34 -2.49
CA VAL A 86 -20.06 1.44 -2.00
C VAL A 86 -19.51 0.03 -1.80
N GLY A 87 -18.72 -0.48 -2.74
CA GLY A 87 -18.09 -1.79 -2.61
C GLY A 87 -17.10 -1.84 -1.44
N THR A 88 -16.27 -0.81 -1.24
CA THR A 88 -15.37 -0.69 -0.08
C THR A 88 -16.14 -0.62 1.23
N CYS A 89 -17.26 0.13 1.29
CA CYS A 89 -18.12 0.18 2.47
C CYS A 89 -18.70 -1.21 2.81
N ILE A 90 -19.22 -1.93 1.83
CA ILE A 90 -19.71 -3.31 1.97
C ILE A 90 -18.55 -4.22 2.45
N GLY A 91 -17.36 -4.04 1.89
CA GLY A 91 -16.16 -4.75 2.33
C GLY A 91 -15.90 -4.57 3.82
N TYR A 92 -15.87 -3.35 4.33
CA TYR A 92 -15.65 -3.09 5.76
C TYR A 92 -16.79 -3.66 6.63
N LEU A 93 -18.04 -3.53 6.22
CA LEU A 93 -19.18 -4.14 6.94
C LEU A 93 -19.02 -5.66 7.02
N PHE A 94 -18.68 -6.31 5.93
CA PHE A 94 -18.46 -7.76 5.91
C PHE A 94 -17.25 -8.16 6.73
N PHE A 95 -16.19 -7.36 6.75
CA PHE A 95 -15.02 -7.67 7.56
C PHE A 95 -15.35 -7.60 9.06
N GLY A 96 -15.99 -6.52 9.49
CA GLY A 96 -16.44 -6.36 10.89
C GLY A 96 -17.41 -7.48 11.30
N ALA A 97 -18.39 -7.81 10.44
CA ALA A 97 -19.32 -8.92 10.67
C ALA A 97 -18.60 -10.28 10.70
N GLY A 98 -17.62 -10.51 9.83
CA GLY A 98 -16.80 -11.71 9.78
C GLY A 98 -16.01 -11.93 11.06
N ILE A 99 -15.45 -10.87 11.66
CA ILE A 99 -14.78 -10.94 12.97
C ILE A 99 -15.81 -11.27 14.05
N ALA A 100 -16.94 -10.54 14.10
CA ALA A 100 -17.97 -10.74 15.11
C ALA A 100 -18.59 -12.13 15.07
N ALA A 101 -18.76 -12.72 13.87
CA ALA A 101 -19.29 -14.06 13.64
C ALA A 101 -18.23 -15.17 13.63
N ALA A 102 -16.95 -14.83 13.86
CA ALA A 102 -15.82 -15.76 13.75
C ALA A 102 -15.79 -16.54 12.41
N SER A 103 -16.14 -15.87 11.30
CA SER A 103 -16.26 -16.47 9.97
C SER A 103 -15.09 -16.14 9.07
N LEU A 104 -14.16 -17.09 8.92
CA LEU A 104 -13.00 -16.95 8.03
C LEU A 104 -13.41 -16.68 6.57
N ILE A 105 -14.44 -17.38 6.08
CA ILE A 105 -14.95 -17.22 4.71
C ILE A 105 -15.42 -15.79 4.48
N THR A 106 -16.15 -15.19 5.44
CA THR A 106 -16.63 -13.82 5.34
C THR A 106 -15.48 -12.82 5.28
N LEU A 107 -14.37 -13.06 6.01
CA LEU A 107 -13.17 -12.25 5.94
C LEU A 107 -12.53 -12.28 4.55
N PHE A 108 -12.41 -13.47 3.94
CA PHE A 108 -11.87 -13.62 2.58
C PHE A 108 -12.74 -12.93 1.53
N ILE A 109 -14.06 -13.11 1.59
CA ILE A 109 -15.02 -12.45 0.68
C ILE A 109 -14.93 -10.93 0.83
N SER A 110 -14.88 -10.43 2.06
CA SER A 110 -14.69 -9.02 2.36
C SER A 110 -13.43 -8.45 1.68
N ARG A 111 -12.29 -9.14 1.84
CA ARG A 111 -11.02 -8.73 1.23
C ARG A 111 -11.07 -8.73 -0.29
N ALA A 112 -11.77 -9.71 -0.89
CA ALA A 112 -11.95 -9.77 -2.33
C ALA A 112 -12.81 -8.60 -2.86
N ILE A 113 -13.92 -8.29 -2.19
CA ILE A 113 -14.79 -7.17 -2.55
C ILE A 113 -14.04 -5.85 -2.40
N ASP A 114 -13.43 -5.59 -1.23
CA ASP A 114 -12.72 -4.36 -0.92
C ASP A 114 -11.50 -4.17 -1.84
N GLY A 115 -10.73 -5.23 -2.10
CA GLY A 115 -9.61 -5.19 -3.04
C GLY A 115 -10.05 -4.88 -4.46
N PHE A 116 -11.10 -5.54 -4.97
CA PHE A 116 -11.61 -5.26 -6.32
C PHE A 116 -12.09 -3.81 -6.46
N THR A 117 -12.76 -3.30 -5.43
CA THR A 117 -13.27 -1.92 -5.41
C THR A 117 -12.21 -0.88 -5.00
N GLY A 118 -11.09 -1.28 -4.41
CA GLY A 118 -9.95 -0.41 -4.05
C GLY A 118 -9.19 0.22 -5.22
N GLY A 119 -9.69 0.09 -6.45
CA GLY A 119 -9.19 0.81 -7.64
C GLY A 119 -9.57 2.29 -7.72
N ASN A 120 -10.24 2.84 -6.70
CA ASN A 120 -10.71 4.23 -6.62
C ASN A 120 -9.56 5.26 -6.67
N ILE A 121 -8.36 4.91 -6.19
CA ILE A 121 -7.16 5.76 -6.29
C ILE A 121 -6.85 6.10 -7.75
N SER A 122 -6.99 5.14 -8.68
CA SER A 122 -6.78 5.38 -10.11
C SER A 122 -7.81 6.36 -10.69
N ILE A 123 -9.08 6.27 -10.23
CA ILE A 123 -10.15 7.19 -10.61
C ILE A 123 -9.89 8.60 -10.06
N ALA A 124 -9.44 8.69 -8.80
CA ALA A 124 -9.10 9.96 -8.16
C ALA A 124 -7.93 10.66 -8.87
N LEU A 125 -6.87 9.91 -9.23
CA LEU A 125 -5.75 10.41 -10.03
C LEU A 125 -6.22 10.93 -11.40
N SER A 126 -7.09 10.18 -12.09
CA SER A 126 -7.67 10.58 -13.36
C SER A 126 -8.52 11.85 -13.20
N ALA A 127 -9.35 11.94 -12.16
CA ALA A 127 -10.15 13.12 -11.87
C ALA A 127 -9.29 14.36 -11.59
N ILE A 128 -8.17 14.21 -10.88
CA ILE A 128 -7.19 15.30 -10.68
C ILE A 128 -6.60 15.72 -12.04
N ALA A 129 -6.24 14.75 -12.89
CA ALA A 129 -5.71 15.04 -14.20
C ALA A 129 -6.68 15.81 -15.10
N ASP A 130 -7.98 15.47 -15.02
CA ASP A 130 -9.06 16.10 -15.81
C ASP A 130 -9.27 17.58 -15.45
N ILE A 131 -9.01 17.97 -14.18
CA ILE A 131 -9.28 19.31 -13.65
C ILE A 131 -8.03 20.19 -13.47
N SER A 132 -6.85 19.62 -13.64
CA SER A 132 -5.59 20.33 -13.37
C SER A 132 -5.03 20.96 -14.64
N ASP A 133 -4.70 22.23 -14.56
CA ASP A 133 -3.86 22.85 -15.57
C ASP A 133 -2.47 22.22 -15.61
N PRO A 134 -1.80 22.14 -16.78
CA PRO A 134 -0.50 21.52 -16.94
C PRO A 134 0.55 22.02 -15.92
N LYS A 135 0.50 23.31 -15.55
CA LYS A 135 1.41 23.93 -14.58
C LYS A 135 1.16 23.53 -13.13
N GLU A 136 -0.09 23.19 -12.77
CA GLU A 136 -0.49 22.84 -11.40
C GLU A 136 -0.61 21.32 -11.18
N LYS A 137 -0.56 20.53 -12.26
CA LYS A 137 -0.78 19.08 -12.24
C LYS A 137 0.11 18.37 -11.21
N ALA A 138 1.41 18.68 -11.19
CA ALA A 138 2.34 18.08 -10.24
C ALA A 138 2.01 18.43 -8.78
N LYS A 139 1.61 19.68 -8.51
CA LYS A 139 1.16 20.13 -7.18
C LYS A 139 -0.10 19.38 -6.74
N ASN A 140 -1.07 19.24 -7.63
CA ASN A 140 -2.35 18.59 -7.33
C ASN A 140 -2.18 17.08 -7.12
N PHE A 141 -1.30 16.40 -7.86
CA PHE A 141 -0.90 15.02 -7.57
C PHE A 141 -0.20 14.87 -6.22
N GLY A 142 0.52 15.90 -5.77
CA GLY A 142 1.13 15.93 -4.44
C GLY A 142 0.12 15.79 -3.29
N LEU A 143 -1.16 16.19 -3.50
CA LEU A 143 -2.23 15.97 -2.53
C LEU A 143 -2.49 14.48 -2.29
N ILE A 144 -2.38 13.64 -3.31
CA ILE A 144 -2.52 12.19 -3.14
C ILE A 144 -1.38 11.64 -2.27
N GLY A 145 -0.14 12.09 -2.51
CA GLY A 145 1.01 11.72 -1.65
C GLY A 145 0.80 12.15 -0.19
N MET A 146 0.23 13.33 0.05
CA MET A 146 -0.11 13.79 1.40
C MET A 146 -1.22 12.93 2.03
N ALA A 147 -2.24 12.53 1.26
CA ALA A 147 -3.29 11.62 1.74
C ALA A 147 -2.70 10.25 2.13
N PHE A 148 -1.77 9.71 1.34
CA PHE A 148 -1.02 8.49 1.69
C PHE A 148 -0.26 8.65 3.01
N GLY A 149 0.51 9.73 3.17
CA GLY A 149 1.25 9.99 4.40
C GLY A 149 0.35 10.05 5.63
N LEU A 150 -0.73 10.84 5.56
CA LEU A 150 -1.68 10.99 6.66
C LEU A 150 -2.46 9.70 6.95
N GLY A 151 -2.89 8.97 5.90
CA GLY A 151 -3.58 7.69 6.04
C GLY A 151 -2.70 6.64 6.73
N PHE A 152 -1.43 6.59 6.37
CA PHE A 152 -0.45 5.68 6.99
C PHE A 152 -0.07 6.04 8.43
N ILE A 153 -0.22 7.31 8.83
CA ILE A 153 -0.01 7.75 10.22
C ILE A 153 -1.27 7.44 11.06
N LEU A 154 -2.41 7.96 10.60
CA LEU A 154 -3.65 7.96 11.40
C LEU A 154 -4.36 6.62 11.35
N GLY A 155 -4.27 5.88 10.22
CA GLY A 155 -4.94 4.60 10.05
C GLY A 155 -4.55 3.57 11.11
N PRO A 156 -3.27 3.18 11.21
CA PRO A 156 -2.84 2.20 12.19
C PRO A 156 -3.03 2.67 13.64
N TYR A 157 -2.84 3.97 13.91
CA TYR A 157 -3.07 4.54 15.23
C TYR A 157 -4.55 4.38 15.65
N ILE A 158 -5.46 4.86 14.82
CA ILE A 158 -6.91 4.76 15.07
C ILE A 158 -7.34 3.29 15.14
N GLY A 159 -6.85 2.46 14.20
CA GLY A 159 -7.15 1.03 14.16
C GLY A 159 -6.72 0.30 15.45
N GLY A 160 -5.50 0.58 15.93
CA GLY A 160 -4.99 0.03 17.18
C GLY A 160 -5.79 0.46 18.39
N LYS A 161 -6.15 1.76 18.51
CA LYS A 161 -6.94 2.28 19.64
C LYS A 161 -8.38 1.77 19.63
N LEU A 162 -9.02 1.69 18.46
CA LEU A 162 -10.40 1.19 18.34
C LEU A 162 -10.51 -0.34 18.52
N ALA A 163 -9.41 -1.07 18.42
CA ALA A 163 -9.38 -2.51 18.63
C ALA A 163 -8.97 -2.90 20.05
N ASP A 164 -8.63 -1.92 20.91
CA ASP A 164 -8.06 -2.16 22.23
C ASP A 164 -9.12 -1.96 23.34
N PRO A 165 -9.58 -3.04 24.03
CA PRO A 165 -10.54 -2.93 25.13
C PRO A 165 -10.03 -2.13 26.34
N SER A 166 -8.70 -1.92 26.47
CA SER A 166 -8.14 -1.11 27.55
C SER A 166 -8.42 0.40 27.36
N VAL A 167 -8.69 0.86 26.14
CA VAL A 167 -9.05 2.24 25.82
C VAL A 167 -10.52 2.49 26.13
N VAL A 168 -11.40 1.60 25.65
CA VAL A 168 -12.85 1.64 25.95
C VAL A 168 -13.34 0.20 26.05
N GLY A 169 -13.99 -0.17 27.16
CA GLY A 169 -14.31 -1.56 27.51
C GLY A 169 -15.15 -2.35 26.48
N TRP A 170 -15.90 -1.67 25.60
CA TRP A 170 -16.67 -2.33 24.53
C TRP A 170 -15.95 -2.39 23.17
N PHE A 171 -14.73 -1.85 23.07
CA PHE A 171 -13.93 -1.98 21.84
C PHE A 171 -13.50 -3.41 21.63
N THR A 172 -13.57 -3.85 20.38
CA THR A 172 -13.18 -5.19 19.90
C THR A 172 -12.42 -5.08 18.60
N HIS A 173 -11.84 -6.18 18.15
CA HIS A 173 -11.17 -6.22 16.85
C HIS A 173 -12.09 -5.89 15.65
N SER A 174 -13.43 -5.94 15.80
CA SER A 174 -14.39 -5.53 14.77
C SER A 174 -14.70 -4.03 14.78
N THR A 175 -14.51 -3.33 15.91
CA THR A 175 -14.83 -1.89 16.06
C THR A 175 -14.15 -1.00 15.00
N PRO A 176 -12.85 -1.18 14.66
CA PRO A 176 -12.20 -0.39 13.64
C PRO A 176 -12.87 -0.49 12.27
N PHE A 177 -13.44 -1.63 11.95
CA PHE A 177 -14.09 -1.88 10.64
C PHE A 177 -15.48 -1.23 10.57
N TRP A 178 -16.23 -1.22 11.66
CA TRP A 178 -17.47 -0.46 11.75
C TRP A 178 -17.23 1.03 11.63
N PHE A 179 -16.16 1.53 12.24
CA PHE A 179 -15.73 2.91 12.10
C PHE A 179 -15.32 3.25 10.66
N ALA A 180 -14.51 2.39 10.00
CA ALA A 180 -14.12 2.57 8.62
C ALA A 180 -15.33 2.55 7.67
N ALA A 181 -16.30 1.66 7.90
CA ALA A 181 -17.55 1.62 7.14
C ALA A 181 -18.36 2.92 7.29
N ALA A 182 -18.48 3.45 8.52
CA ALA A 182 -19.17 4.71 8.78
C ALA A 182 -18.46 5.89 8.09
N LEU A 183 -17.13 5.97 8.16
CA LEU A 183 -16.35 7.00 7.44
C LEU A 183 -16.52 6.89 5.92
N THR A 184 -16.49 5.67 5.38
CA THR A 184 -16.68 5.44 3.95
C THR A 184 -18.11 5.78 3.52
N PHE A 185 -19.12 5.50 4.34
CA PHE A 185 -20.49 5.93 4.10
C PHE A 185 -20.63 7.45 4.08
N LEU A 186 -20.02 8.17 5.02
CA LEU A 186 -19.95 9.63 4.99
C LEU A 186 -19.23 10.15 3.75
N ASN A 187 -18.18 9.46 3.30
CA ASN A 187 -17.47 9.80 2.08
C ASN A 187 -18.34 9.59 0.83
N ILE A 188 -19.16 8.54 0.76
CA ILE A 188 -20.14 8.33 -0.32
C ILE A 188 -21.11 9.52 -0.38
N ILE A 189 -21.62 9.98 0.76
CA ILE A 189 -22.49 11.15 0.86
C ILE A 189 -21.75 12.39 0.34
N LEU A 190 -20.52 12.63 0.82
CA LEU A 190 -19.69 13.76 0.40
C LEU A 190 -19.46 13.77 -1.12
N VAL A 191 -19.08 12.62 -1.70
CA VAL A 191 -18.84 12.49 -3.14
C VAL A 191 -20.14 12.68 -3.91
N THR A 192 -21.24 12.13 -3.44
CA THR A 192 -22.55 12.25 -4.11
C THR A 192 -22.99 13.71 -4.23
N PHE A 193 -22.83 14.52 -3.19
CA PHE A 193 -23.33 15.89 -3.16
C PHE A 193 -22.28 16.94 -3.57
N ARG A 194 -20.99 16.70 -3.33
CA ARG A 194 -19.93 17.71 -3.52
C ARG A 194 -18.95 17.43 -4.66
N PHE A 195 -18.92 16.20 -5.19
CA PHE A 195 -18.03 15.87 -6.30
C PHE A 195 -18.77 16.02 -7.64
N PRO A 196 -18.38 16.97 -8.51
CA PRO A 196 -18.93 17.08 -9.86
C PRO A 196 -18.33 16.01 -10.78
N GLU A 197 -19.02 15.72 -11.90
CA GLU A 197 -18.41 14.93 -12.97
C GLU A 197 -17.24 15.70 -13.60
N THR A 198 -16.08 15.07 -13.69
CA THR A 198 -14.86 15.71 -14.21
C THR A 198 -14.56 15.32 -15.65
N LEU A 199 -15.10 14.20 -16.11
CA LEU A 199 -14.88 13.70 -17.45
C LEU A 199 -15.66 14.53 -18.48
N LYS A 200 -14.95 15.28 -19.31
CA LYS A 200 -15.54 16.09 -20.38
C LYS A 200 -15.95 15.27 -21.60
N ASN A 201 -15.07 14.34 -22.02
CA ASN A 201 -15.27 13.50 -23.20
C ASN A 201 -15.19 12.04 -22.82
N ARG A 202 -16.26 11.28 -23.05
CA ARG A 202 -16.31 9.85 -22.79
C ARG A 202 -15.53 9.10 -23.87
N VAL A 203 -14.66 8.19 -23.47
CA VAL A 203 -13.87 7.35 -24.38
C VAL A 203 -14.41 5.92 -24.32
N GLN A 204 -14.60 5.30 -25.49
CA GLN A 204 -14.95 3.88 -25.56
C GLN A 204 -13.71 3.00 -25.32
N THR A 205 -13.26 2.93 -24.06
CA THR A 205 -12.20 2.01 -23.66
C THR A 205 -12.71 0.59 -23.56
N ARG A 206 -11.91 -0.37 -24.02
CA ARG A 206 -12.23 -1.80 -23.85
C ARG A 206 -12.01 -2.20 -22.40
N ILE A 207 -13.08 -2.60 -21.73
CA ILE A 207 -13.03 -3.15 -20.37
C ILE A 207 -12.57 -4.59 -20.47
N SER A 208 -11.45 -4.95 -19.84
CA SER A 208 -10.91 -6.31 -19.86
C SER A 208 -10.28 -6.67 -18.53
N ALA A 209 -10.64 -7.82 -17.98
CA ALA A 209 -10.03 -8.38 -16.78
C ALA A 209 -8.54 -8.72 -16.99
N LEU A 210 -8.11 -8.92 -18.24
CA LEU A 210 -6.71 -9.23 -18.58
C LEU A 210 -5.83 -7.98 -18.73
N THR A 211 -6.36 -6.77 -18.47
CA THR A 211 -5.58 -5.53 -18.63
C THR A 211 -4.36 -5.51 -17.73
N GLY A 212 -4.45 -5.99 -16.48
CA GLY A 212 -3.31 -6.11 -15.58
C GLY A 212 -2.18 -6.96 -16.16
N PHE A 213 -2.49 -8.13 -16.70
CA PHE A 213 -1.50 -9.00 -17.35
C PHE A 213 -0.93 -8.39 -18.63
N ARG A 214 -1.77 -7.71 -19.45
CA ARG A 214 -1.31 -7.00 -20.64
C ARG A 214 -0.37 -5.85 -20.26
N ASN A 215 -0.64 -5.15 -19.17
CA ASN A 215 0.23 -4.10 -18.64
C ASN A 215 1.61 -4.67 -18.27
N ILE A 216 1.65 -5.81 -17.59
CA ILE A 216 2.92 -6.48 -17.26
C ILE A 216 3.66 -6.91 -18.52
N ALA A 217 2.98 -7.59 -19.46
CA ALA A 217 3.58 -8.00 -20.73
C ALA A 217 4.11 -6.78 -21.52
N LYS A 218 3.38 -5.65 -21.48
CA LYS A 218 3.79 -4.40 -22.10
C LYS A 218 5.01 -3.78 -21.42
N ALA A 219 5.08 -3.82 -20.09
CA ALA A 219 6.25 -3.35 -19.33
C ALA A 219 7.55 -4.01 -19.79
N PHE A 220 7.53 -5.33 -20.01
CA PHE A 220 8.71 -6.06 -20.51
C PHE A 220 9.09 -5.70 -21.95
N ARG A 221 8.14 -5.22 -22.76
CA ARG A 221 8.37 -4.78 -24.15
C ARG A 221 8.83 -3.33 -24.27
N MET A 222 8.94 -2.58 -23.18
CA MET A 222 9.40 -1.19 -23.14
C MET A 222 10.88 -1.13 -22.73
N PRO A 223 11.86 -1.11 -23.67
CA PRO A 223 13.30 -1.29 -23.34
C PRO A 223 13.81 -0.27 -22.31
N ASN A 224 13.35 0.98 -22.44
CA ASN A 224 13.78 2.07 -21.57
C ASN A 224 13.16 2.04 -20.15
N LEU A 225 12.05 1.37 -19.98
CA LEU A 225 11.27 1.35 -18.72
C LEU A 225 11.31 0.00 -18.01
N ARG A 226 11.55 -1.11 -18.75
CA ARG A 226 11.50 -2.48 -18.19
C ARG A 226 12.35 -2.65 -16.95
N THR A 227 13.55 -2.07 -16.94
CA THR A 227 14.47 -2.19 -15.81
C THR A 227 13.96 -1.40 -14.61
N MET A 228 13.41 -0.19 -14.84
CA MET A 228 12.80 0.58 -13.75
C MET A 228 11.54 -0.10 -13.19
N PHE A 229 10.76 -0.76 -14.04
CA PHE A 229 9.62 -1.56 -13.58
C PHE A 229 10.07 -2.76 -12.72
N LEU A 230 11.18 -3.42 -13.07
CA LEU A 230 11.78 -4.47 -12.25
C LEU A 230 12.28 -3.90 -10.92
N VAL A 231 12.94 -2.75 -10.92
CA VAL A 231 13.37 -2.07 -9.69
C VAL A 231 12.18 -1.78 -8.78
N VAL A 232 11.11 -1.18 -9.31
CA VAL A 232 9.89 -0.89 -8.54
C VAL A 232 9.23 -2.18 -8.03
N PHE A 233 9.19 -3.24 -8.84
CA PHE A 233 8.65 -4.53 -8.45
C PHE A 233 9.38 -5.11 -7.23
N PHE A 234 10.70 -5.16 -7.26
CA PHE A 234 11.50 -5.68 -6.14
C PHE A 234 11.49 -4.75 -4.92
N LEU A 235 11.46 -3.43 -5.11
CA LEU A 235 11.25 -2.48 -4.00
C LEU A 235 9.89 -2.69 -3.32
N THR A 236 8.85 -2.90 -4.11
CA THR A 236 7.50 -3.16 -3.61
C THR A 236 7.44 -4.49 -2.86
N ILE A 237 8.00 -5.57 -3.43
CA ILE A 237 8.11 -6.86 -2.76
C ILE A 237 8.83 -6.70 -1.43
N GLY A 238 10.02 -6.11 -1.42
CA GLY A 238 10.83 -5.97 -0.22
C GLY A 238 10.10 -5.17 0.87
N PHE A 239 9.55 -4.00 0.54
CA PHE A 239 8.85 -3.19 1.52
C PHE A 239 7.56 -3.85 2.03
N ASN A 240 6.87 -4.64 1.21
CA ASN A 240 5.68 -5.38 1.65
C ASN A 240 6.01 -6.58 2.54
N PHE A 241 7.12 -7.28 2.36
CA PHE A 241 7.59 -8.27 3.33
C PHE A 241 7.73 -7.64 4.73
N PHE A 242 8.30 -6.44 4.79
CA PHE A 242 8.42 -5.69 6.04
C PHE A 242 7.05 -5.28 6.58
N THR A 243 6.27 -4.48 5.84
CA THR A 243 5.06 -3.84 6.38
C THR A 243 3.98 -4.83 6.80
N GLN A 244 3.84 -5.96 6.08
CA GLN A 244 2.77 -6.92 6.33
C GLN A 244 3.11 -7.92 7.44
N PHE A 245 4.38 -8.30 7.60
CA PHE A 245 4.81 -9.30 8.59
C PHE A 245 5.64 -8.73 9.75
N PHE A 246 5.97 -7.47 9.75
CA PHE A 246 6.66 -6.82 10.87
C PHE A 246 5.84 -6.92 12.17
N GLN A 247 4.50 -6.83 12.08
CA GLN A 247 3.63 -7.01 13.22
C GLN A 247 3.74 -8.43 13.85
N VAL A 248 3.94 -9.49 13.05
CA VAL A 248 4.19 -10.85 13.55
C VAL A 248 5.48 -10.88 14.36
N TYR A 249 6.55 -10.29 13.83
CA TYR A 249 7.83 -10.17 14.54
C TYR A 249 7.70 -9.39 15.86
N LEU A 250 6.90 -8.28 15.88
CA LEU A 250 6.65 -7.48 17.07
C LEU A 250 5.90 -8.28 18.16
N ILE A 251 4.90 -9.06 17.77
CA ILE A 251 4.12 -9.90 18.70
C ILE A 251 5.01 -11.01 19.27
N GLU A 252 5.73 -11.74 18.41
CA GLU A 252 6.49 -12.93 18.83
C GLU A 252 7.77 -12.58 19.59
N LYS A 253 8.46 -11.47 19.26
CA LYS A 253 9.70 -11.07 19.93
C LYS A 253 9.47 -10.17 21.15
N PHE A 254 8.56 -9.18 21.02
CA PHE A 254 8.40 -8.11 22.01
C PHE A 254 7.06 -8.15 22.74
N GLN A 255 6.18 -9.12 22.42
CA GLN A 255 4.85 -9.30 23.04
C GLN A 255 3.96 -8.04 22.88
N PHE A 256 4.04 -7.39 21.72
CA PHE A 256 3.26 -6.17 21.43
C PHE A 256 1.76 -6.49 21.35
N THR A 257 0.97 -5.62 21.97
CA THR A 257 -0.50 -5.61 21.84
C THR A 257 -0.91 -4.89 20.54
N THR A 258 -2.17 -5.02 20.16
CA THR A 258 -2.76 -4.30 19.02
C THR A 258 -2.55 -2.78 19.14
N GLY A 259 -2.73 -2.22 20.34
CA GLY A 259 -2.49 -0.81 20.63
C GLY A 259 -1.03 -0.40 20.40
N ASN A 260 -0.07 -1.19 20.92
CA ASN A 260 1.36 -0.92 20.75
C ASN A 260 1.77 -0.96 19.28
N ILE A 261 1.22 -1.90 18.49
CA ILE A 261 1.46 -1.99 17.04
C ILE A 261 0.94 -0.72 16.35
N GLY A 262 -0.27 -0.27 16.70
CA GLY A 262 -0.86 0.95 16.16
C GLY A 262 0.01 2.18 16.44
N ASP A 263 0.48 2.36 17.68
CA ASP A 263 1.36 3.47 18.09
C ASP A 263 2.70 3.44 17.31
N LEU A 264 3.27 2.24 17.15
CA LEU A 264 4.56 2.09 16.43
C LEU A 264 4.43 2.36 14.93
N PHE A 265 3.35 1.90 14.30
CA PHE A 265 3.10 2.20 12.88
C PHE A 265 2.78 3.68 12.65
N ALA A 266 2.10 4.36 13.60
CA ALA A 266 1.94 5.81 13.56
C ALA A 266 3.28 6.53 13.64
N TYR A 267 4.19 6.07 14.51
CA TYR A 267 5.56 6.58 14.61
C TYR A 267 6.33 6.40 13.29
N ILE A 268 6.24 5.22 12.66
CA ILE A 268 6.82 4.97 11.32
C ILE A 268 6.24 5.94 10.30
N GLY A 269 4.92 6.12 10.29
CA GLY A 269 4.21 7.03 9.38
C GLY A 269 4.67 8.47 9.51
N LEU A 270 4.89 8.99 10.72
CA LEU A 270 5.45 10.32 10.96
C LEU A 270 6.82 10.50 10.30
N TRP A 271 7.71 9.51 10.44
CA TRP A 271 9.03 9.56 9.84
C TRP A 271 9.00 9.37 8.31
N ILE A 272 8.05 8.60 7.77
CA ILE A 272 7.81 8.52 6.31
C ILE A 272 7.38 9.90 5.80
N ALA A 273 6.41 10.56 6.46
CA ALA A 273 5.93 11.88 6.07
C ALA A 273 7.03 12.94 6.16
N PHE A 274 7.87 12.89 7.20
CA PHE A 274 9.05 13.74 7.32
C PHE A 274 10.05 13.48 6.19
N GLY A 275 10.33 12.22 5.88
CA GLY A 275 11.20 11.81 4.77
C GLY A 275 10.71 12.34 3.42
N GLN A 276 9.40 12.18 3.14
CA GLN A 276 8.78 12.64 1.89
C GLN A 276 8.68 14.16 1.80
N GLY A 277 8.18 14.81 2.86
CA GLY A 277 7.85 16.23 2.86
C GLY A 277 9.07 17.14 3.03
N VAL A 278 10.01 16.75 3.89
CA VAL A 278 11.16 17.58 4.26
C VAL A 278 12.44 17.07 3.61
N VAL A 279 12.82 15.82 3.88
CA VAL A 279 14.13 15.31 3.44
C VAL A 279 14.20 15.20 1.91
N THR A 280 13.17 14.67 1.26
CA THR A 280 13.10 14.60 -0.22
C THR A 280 13.16 15.99 -0.83
N ARG A 281 12.45 16.98 -0.27
CA ARG A 281 12.45 18.35 -0.76
C ARG A 281 13.83 19.02 -0.65
N ILE A 282 14.54 18.76 0.43
CA ILE A 282 15.90 19.30 0.63
C ILE A 282 16.88 18.59 -0.32
N ALA A 283 16.81 17.27 -0.38
CA ALA A 283 17.70 16.45 -1.22
C ALA A 283 17.54 16.77 -2.71
N SER A 284 16.29 16.92 -3.21
CA SER A 284 16.00 17.20 -4.62
C SER A 284 16.49 18.57 -5.11
N LYS A 285 16.85 19.50 -4.20
CA LYS A 285 17.50 20.76 -4.58
C LYS A 285 18.98 20.59 -4.95
N LYS A 286 19.64 19.54 -4.44
CA LYS A 286 21.08 19.33 -4.59
C LYS A 286 21.42 18.09 -5.43
N PHE A 287 20.54 17.09 -5.43
CA PHE A 287 20.80 15.80 -6.03
C PHE A 287 19.72 15.42 -7.06
N LYS A 288 20.12 14.70 -8.09
CA LYS A 288 19.19 14.16 -9.09
C LYS A 288 18.41 12.95 -8.50
N PRO A 289 17.17 12.66 -8.98
CA PRO A 289 16.37 11.54 -8.49
C PRO A 289 17.13 10.21 -8.50
N GLN A 290 18.03 9.99 -9.47
CA GLN A 290 18.86 8.78 -9.59
C GLN A 290 19.79 8.61 -8.39
N GLN A 291 20.44 9.70 -7.96
CA GLN A 291 21.39 9.69 -6.84
C GLN A 291 20.64 9.44 -5.53
N ILE A 292 19.50 10.12 -5.34
CA ILE A 292 18.66 9.95 -4.16
C ILE A 292 18.16 8.51 -4.08
N LEU A 293 17.64 7.95 -5.19
CA LEU A 293 17.13 6.59 -5.25
C LEU A 293 18.23 5.57 -4.92
N SER A 294 19.44 5.71 -5.50
CA SER A 294 20.54 4.79 -5.22
C SER A 294 20.92 4.77 -3.74
N VAL A 295 21.11 5.95 -3.13
CA VAL A 295 21.48 6.06 -1.70
C VAL A 295 20.35 5.54 -0.81
N SER A 296 19.11 5.94 -1.09
CA SER A 296 17.96 5.54 -0.27
C SER A 296 17.68 4.04 -0.32
N CYS A 297 17.92 3.35 -1.45
CA CYS A 297 17.79 1.89 -1.53
C CYS A 297 18.80 1.18 -0.64
N VAL A 298 20.07 1.60 -0.64
CA VAL A 298 21.10 1.01 0.24
C VAL A 298 20.77 1.28 1.71
N MET A 299 20.40 2.52 2.04
CA MET A 299 20.00 2.87 3.41
C MET A 299 18.78 2.07 3.86
N LEU A 300 17.77 1.89 2.99
CA LEU A 300 16.58 1.11 3.29
C LEU A 300 16.94 -0.37 3.55
N SER A 301 17.75 -0.99 2.68
CA SER A 301 18.19 -2.36 2.86
C SER A 301 18.98 -2.54 4.16
N ALA A 302 19.95 -1.66 4.42
CA ALA A 302 20.77 -1.72 5.64
C ALA A 302 19.93 -1.48 6.91
N SER A 303 19.00 -0.53 6.88
CA SER A 303 18.13 -0.24 8.03
C SER A 303 17.12 -1.36 8.31
N LEU A 304 16.65 -2.08 7.27
CA LEU A 304 15.82 -3.28 7.43
C LEU A 304 16.61 -4.40 8.14
N LEU A 305 17.88 -4.63 7.78
CA LEU A 305 18.73 -5.57 8.52
C LEU A 305 18.98 -5.10 9.96
N ALA A 306 19.17 -3.81 10.17
CA ALA A 306 19.39 -3.25 11.50
C ALA A 306 18.18 -3.46 12.44
N LEU A 307 16.94 -3.69 11.91
CA LEU A 307 15.78 -4.06 12.73
C LEU A 307 15.91 -5.42 13.42
N LEU A 308 16.84 -6.26 13.01
CA LEU A 308 17.09 -7.56 13.62
C LEU A 308 17.97 -7.46 14.90
N ILE A 309 18.69 -6.35 15.06
CA ILE A 309 19.62 -6.12 16.18
C ILE A 309 18.91 -5.85 17.52
N PRO A 310 17.81 -5.05 17.59
CA PRO A 310 17.17 -4.70 18.84
C PRO A 310 16.72 -5.90 19.67
N ASP A 311 17.18 -5.98 20.93
CA ASP A 311 16.70 -6.96 21.92
C ASP A 311 15.61 -6.37 22.83
N LYS A 312 15.54 -5.05 22.92
CA LYS A 312 14.52 -4.32 23.69
C LYS A 312 13.65 -3.46 22.76
N SER A 313 12.37 -3.40 23.04
CA SER A 313 11.37 -2.70 22.20
C SER A 313 11.69 -1.21 21.97
N TRP A 314 12.22 -0.49 22.96
CA TRP A 314 12.58 0.92 22.80
C TRP A 314 13.68 1.17 21.75
N MET A 315 14.57 0.18 21.51
CA MET A 315 15.62 0.30 20.50
C MET A 315 15.05 0.39 19.07
N LEU A 316 13.84 -0.14 18.87
CA LEU A 316 13.11 -0.01 17.59
C LEU A 316 12.88 1.47 17.24
N LEU A 317 12.65 2.33 18.23
CA LEU A 317 12.44 3.77 18.03
C LEU A 317 13.69 4.46 17.46
N ILE A 318 14.88 3.86 17.61
CA ILE A 318 16.11 4.40 17.02
C ILE A 318 16.26 3.95 15.57
N VAL A 319 15.92 2.68 15.26
CA VAL A 319 16.15 2.09 13.92
C VAL A 319 15.03 2.46 12.92
N LEU A 320 13.78 2.49 13.37
CA LEU A 320 12.63 2.73 12.50
C LEU A 320 12.65 4.08 11.75
N PRO A 321 13.16 5.19 12.30
CA PRO A 321 13.33 6.43 11.54
C PRO A 321 14.17 6.26 10.27
N PHE A 322 15.22 5.46 10.31
CA PHE A 322 16.07 5.21 9.15
C PHE A 322 15.32 4.41 8.07
N VAL A 323 14.56 3.38 8.46
CA VAL A 323 13.69 2.63 7.54
C VAL A 323 12.65 3.57 6.91
N ALA A 324 11.98 4.36 7.74
CA ALA A 324 10.89 5.22 7.31
C ALA A 324 11.36 6.36 6.39
N ILE A 325 12.45 7.06 6.75
CA ILE A 325 13.03 8.15 5.94
C ILE A 325 13.55 7.57 4.61
N SER A 326 14.24 6.44 4.65
CA SER A 326 14.77 5.81 3.43
C SER A 326 13.64 5.41 2.48
N ASN A 327 12.55 4.83 2.99
CA ASN A 327 11.37 4.52 2.17
C ASN A 327 10.70 5.80 1.66
N GLY A 328 10.60 6.82 2.51
CA GLY A 328 10.07 8.15 2.14
C GLY A 328 10.84 8.82 1.00
N LEU A 329 12.14 8.56 0.87
CA LEU A 329 12.98 9.00 -0.25
C LEU A 329 12.82 8.08 -1.48
N THR A 330 12.73 6.77 -1.27
CA THR A 330 12.75 5.77 -2.34
C THR A 330 11.50 5.84 -3.23
N GLN A 331 10.30 5.90 -2.64
CA GLN A 331 9.03 5.84 -3.36
C GLN A 331 8.82 6.99 -4.36
N PRO A 332 8.92 8.28 -3.95
CA PRO A 332 8.69 9.38 -4.89
C PRO A 332 9.78 9.46 -5.97
N ASN A 333 11.03 9.12 -5.64
CA ASN A 333 12.12 9.18 -6.61
C ASN A 333 12.04 8.05 -7.64
N SER A 334 11.61 6.84 -7.27
CA SER A 334 11.35 5.76 -8.22
C SER A 334 10.23 6.11 -9.21
N THR A 335 9.14 6.71 -8.71
CA THR A 335 8.02 7.19 -9.55
C THR A 335 8.45 8.34 -10.47
N ALA A 336 9.24 9.28 -9.96
CA ALA A 336 9.80 10.38 -10.76
C ALA A 336 10.70 9.86 -11.88
N MET A 337 11.52 8.84 -11.61
CA MET A 337 12.37 8.20 -12.64
C MET A 337 11.53 7.57 -13.76
N ILE A 338 10.47 6.81 -13.42
CA ILE A 338 9.56 6.22 -14.42
C ILE A 338 8.89 7.32 -15.25
N SER A 339 8.41 8.38 -14.59
CA SER A 339 7.77 9.52 -15.25
C SER A 339 8.74 10.25 -16.20
N ASN A 340 10.00 10.45 -15.80
CA ASN A 340 11.02 11.12 -16.62
C ASN A 340 11.48 10.28 -17.81
N LEU A 341 11.32 8.95 -17.77
CA LEU A 341 11.65 8.04 -18.87
C LEU A 341 10.48 7.85 -19.84
N SER A 342 9.28 8.35 -19.53
CA SER A 342 8.10 8.29 -20.37
C SER A 342 7.91 9.57 -21.19
N SER A 343 7.32 9.46 -22.39
CA SER A 343 6.86 10.64 -23.13
C SER A 343 5.61 11.24 -22.48
N LYS A 344 5.34 12.52 -22.74
CA LYS A 344 4.15 13.19 -22.19
C LYS A 344 2.85 12.51 -22.62
N GLU A 345 2.81 11.96 -23.82
CA GLU A 345 1.65 11.27 -24.41
C GLU A 345 1.42 9.90 -23.75
N SER A 346 2.48 9.19 -23.36
CA SER A 346 2.41 7.84 -22.78
C SER A 346 2.44 7.82 -21.24
N GLN A 347 2.60 8.97 -20.57
CA GLN A 347 2.80 9.06 -19.13
C GLN A 347 1.66 8.42 -18.33
N GLY A 348 0.40 8.63 -18.73
CA GLY A 348 -0.75 8.01 -18.06
C GLY A 348 -0.74 6.48 -18.16
N GLU A 349 -0.42 5.96 -19.36
CA GLU A 349 -0.30 4.52 -19.57
C GLU A 349 0.84 3.90 -18.76
N VAL A 350 2.00 4.55 -18.75
CA VAL A 350 3.19 4.10 -18.02
C VAL A 350 2.93 4.07 -16.50
N LEU A 351 2.23 5.07 -15.95
CA LEU A 351 1.83 5.09 -14.55
C LEU A 351 0.79 4.01 -14.24
N GLY A 352 -0.12 3.71 -15.18
CA GLY A 352 -1.07 2.59 -15.04
C GLY A 352 -0.38 1.22 -15.05
N ILE A 353 0.65 1.04 -15.88
CA ILE A 353 1.50 -0.15 -15.87
C ILE A 353 2.24 -0.27 -14.54
N ASN A 354 2.82 0.84 -14.05
CA ASN A 354 3.49 0.88 -12.75
C ASN A 354 2.57 0.46 -11.61
N GLN A 355 1.32 0.91 -11.61
CA GLN A 355 0.32 0.50 -10.60
C GLN A 355 0.03 -1.01 -10.65
N SER A 356 -0.09 -1.60 -11.85
CA SER A 356 -0.28 -3.05 -12.00
C SER A 356 0.91 -3.84 -11.45
N ILE A 357 2.14 -3.36 -11.68
CA ILE A 357 3.37 -3.97 -11.17
C ILE A 357 3.42 -3.88 -9.64
N GLN A 358 3.05 -2.74 -9.06
CA GLN A 358 2.99 -2.57 -7.61
C GLN A 358 1.94 -3.49 -6.99
N SER A 359 0.73 -3.58 -7.56
CA SER A 359 -0.32 -4.49 -7.05
C SER A 359 0.13 -5.94 -7.05
N LEU A 360 0.82 -6.39 -8.10
CA LEU A 360 1.41 -7.73 -8.14
C LEU A 360 2.51 -7.90 -7.09
N GLY A 361 3.38 -6.90 -6.94
CA GLY A 361 4.45 -6.88 -5.94
C GLY A 361 3.92 -6.89 -4.50
N MET A 362 2.72 -6.38 -4.25
CA MET A 362 2.03 -6.42 -2.95
C MET A 362 1.36 -7.77 -2.67
N ALA A 363 0.93 -8.49 -3.71
CA ALA A 363 0.16 -9.74 -3.55
C ALA A 363 1.03 -10.94 -3.15
N ILE A 364 2.27 -10.99 -3.62
CA ILE A 364 3.16 -12.15 -3.44
C ILE A 364 3.76 -12.24 -2.02
N PRO A 365 4.33 -11.17 -1.44
CA PRO A 365 5.06 -11.23 -0.18
C PRO A 365 4.27 -11.80 1.00
N PRO A 366 2.99 -11.46 1.23
CA PRO A 366 2.28 -11.97 2.39
C PRO A 366 2.11 -13.50 2.40
N ILE A 367 1.93 -14.13 1.23
CA ILE A 367 1.82 -15.60 1.11
C ILE A 367 3.17 -16.24 1.50
N ILE A 368 4.25 -15.77 0.90
CA ILE A 368 5.59 -16.31 1.16
C ILE A 368 5.99 -16.02 2.62
N ALA A 369 5.74 -14.81 3.11
CA ALA A 369 6.03 -14.43 4.48
C ALA A 369 5.24 -15.29 5.50
N GLY A 370 3.99 -15.62 5.19
CA GLY A 370 3.17 -16.53 6.00
C GLY A 370 3.81 -17.93 6.16
N ILE A 371 4.49 -18.41 5.13
CA ILE A 371 5.18 -19.69 5.19
C ILE A 371 6.52 -19.56 5.91
N ILE A 372 7.39 -18.63 5.49
CA ILE A 372 8.76 -18.52 6.02
C ILE A 372 8.82 -18.03 7.47
N SER A 373 7.84 -17.27 7.92
CA SER A 373 7.76 -16.81 9.31
C SER A 373 7.54 -17.95 10.31
N THR A 374 7.01 -19.09 9.85
CA THR A 374 6.89 -20.29 10.69
C THR A 374 8.24 -21.01 10.90
N ILE A 375 9.19 -20.82 9.99
CA ILE A 375 10.55 -21.36 10.12
C ILE A 375 11.35 -20.46 11.07
N ASP A 376 11.36 -19.15 10.79
CA ASP A 376 11.94 -18.16 11.68
C ASP A 376 11.25 -16.80 11.45
N ARG A 377 10.82 -16.15 12.54
CA ARG A 377 10.22 -14.81 12.56
C ARG A 377 11.07 -13.70 11.95
N ILE A 378 12.39 -13.94 11.83
CA ILE A 378 13.37 -13.00 11.27
C ILE A 378 13.35 -13.03 9.73
N LEU A 379 13.02 -14.18 9.13
CA LEU A 379 13.12 -14.39 7.68
C LEU A 379 12.34 -13.38 6.84
N PRO A 380 11.10 -12.97 7.17
CA PRO A 380 10.40 -11.96 6.38
C PRO A 380 11.15 -10.62 6.31
N ILE A 381 11.76 -10.17 7.42
CA ILE A 381 12.53 -8.91 7.47
C ILE A 381 13.85 -9.08 6.71
N PHE A 382 14.52 -10.23 6.84
CA PHE A 382 15.72 -10.52 6.07
C PHE A 382 15.45 -10.54 4.56
N MET A 383 14.38 -11.21 4.12
CA MET A 383 13.94 -11.22 2.71
C MET A 383 13.58 -9.82 2.22
N ALA A 384 12.93 -9.00 3.06
CA ALA A 384 12.66 -7.60 2.74
C ALA A 384 13.93 -6.84 2.35
N SER A 385 14.98 -6.97 3.17
CA SER A 385 16.28 -6.36 2.88
C SER A 385 16.91 -6.91 1.60
N CYS A 386 16.91 -8.24 1.41
CA CYS A 386 17.46 -8.87 0.21
C CYS A 386 16.79 -8.37 -1.08
N PHE A 387 15.47 -8.25 -1.11
CA PHE A 387 14.75 -7.76 -2.29
C PHE A 387 15.01 -6.28 -2.55
N VAL A 388 15.10 -5.44 -1.51
CA VAL A 388 15.48 -4.02 -1.66
C VAL A 388 16.92 -3.91 -2.17
N PHE A 389 17.84 -4.73 -1.67
CA PHE A 389 19.22 -4.77 -2.14
C PHE A 389 19.31 -5.22 -3.59
N LEU A 390 18.55 -6.26 -3.98
CA LEU A 390 18.47 -6.73 -5.37
C LEU A 390 17.95 -5.62 -6.30
N ALA A 391 16.93 -4.88 -5.87
CA ALA A 391 16.43 -3.73 -6.61
C ALA A 391 17.54 -2.67 -6.84
N TRP A 392 18.37 -2.41 -5.85
CA TRP A 392 19.50 -1.50 -5.96
C TRP A 392 20.57 -2.03 -6.95
N VAL A 393 20.91 -3.31 -6.90
CA VAL A 393 21.87 -3.93 -7.85
C VAL A 393 21.37 -3.83 -9.28
N ILE A 394 20.08 -4.14 -9.51
CA ILE A 394 19.45 -4.00 -10.83
C ILE A 394 19.48 -2.54 -11.29
N PHE A 395 19.20 -1.60 -10.38
CA PHE A 395 19.25 -0.17 -10.68
C PHE A 395 20.65 0.30 -11.07
N LEU A 396 21.71 -0.14 -10.36
CA LEU A 396 23.08 0.21 -10.69
C LEU A 396 23.50 -0.35 -12.05
N ALA A 397 23.17 -1.59 -12.35
CA ALA A 397 23.46 -2.21 -13.64
C ALA A 397 22.82 -1.44 -14.81
N PHE A 398 21.56 -1.00 -14.62
CA PHE A 398 20.86 -0.16 -15.59
C PHE A 398 21.56 1.20 -15.80
N TYR A 399 21.98 1.84 -14.72
CA TYR A 399 22.59 3.16 -14.78
C TYR A 399 24.00 3.12 -15.37
N SER A 400 24.76 2.06 -15.09
CA SER A 400 26.09 1.84 -15.65
C SER A 400 26.02 1.65 -17.18
N ASN A 401 25.09 0.84 -17.66
CA ASN A 401 24.94 0.58 -19.08
C ASN A 401 24.54 1.84 -19.88
N ARG A 402 23.67 2.70 -19.33
CA ARG A 402 23.29 3.97 -19.99
C ARG A 402 24.41 4.98 -20.08
N LYS A 403 25.37 4.99 -19.16
CA LYS A 403 26.57 5.84 -19.30
C LYS A 403 27.43 5.41 -20.47
N GLN A 404 27.49 4.12 -20.77
CA GLN A 404 28.25 3.62 -21.92
C GLN A 404 27.62 3.95 -23.29
N GLU A 405 26.26 3.96 -23.37
CA GLU A 405 25.55 4.31 -24.63
C GLU A 405 25.61 5.82 -24.96
N VAL A 406 25.86 6.69 -24.01
CA VAL A 406 25.98 8.16 -24.22
C VAL A 406 27.41 8.56 -24.62
N PHE A 407 28.40 7.68 -24.42
CA PHE A 407 29.80 7.90 -24.82
C PHE A 407 30.23 7.10 -26.08
N GLN A 408 29.34 6.35 -26.72
CA GLN A 408 29.42 5.81 -28.04
C GLN A 408 28.57 6.64 -29.04
#